data_cfc2d9e6727e3e0db9863ea8dfa457b3
#
_entry.id   cfc2d9e6727e3e0db9863ea8dfa457b3
#
_cell.length_a   1.000
_cell.length_b   1.000
_cell.length_c   1.000
_cell.angle_alpha   90.00
_cell.angle_beta   90.00
_cell.angle_gamma   90.00
#
_symmetry.space_group_name_H-M   'P 1'
#
loop_
_entity.id
_entity.type
_entity.pdbx_description
1 polymer ?
#
loop_
_entity_poly.entity_id
_entity_poly.type
_entity_poly.pdbx_seq_one_letter_code
_entity_poly.pdbx_strand_id
1 'polypeptide(L)'
;MKVLGSIIIILALVIAIVPLFTDCESQGKAITLANGKTIPMKCHWTGRAALAMAFPLATVGLLMVVSRRKETQRALSIVAVVSGIMVILLPTYLIGVCAGADMLCHMIEGPVLILAGVLALAAGLVGLFLTRRLDQSAS
;
A
#
# COMPACT_ATOMS: atom_id res chain seq x y z
N MET A 1 15.39 3.64 12.76
CA MET A 1 13.96 4.00 12.70
C MET A 1 13.63 5.11 11.71
N LYS A 2 14.39 6.18 11.64
CA LYS A 2 14.18 7.24 10.64
C LYS A 2 14.26 6.73 9.20
N VAL A 3 15.21 5.83 8.91
CA VAL A 3 15.35 5.21 7.59
C VAL A 3 14.13 4.37 7.25
N LEU A 4 13.63 3.56 8.19
CA LEU A 4 12.42 2.76 7.98
C LEU A 4 11.19 3.63 7.73
N GLY A 5 11.01 4.70 8.50
CA GLY A 5 9.94 5.66 8.29
C GLY A 5 10.01 6.31 6.92
N SER A 6 11.19 6.71 6.46
CA SER A 6 11.41 7.26 5.12
C SER A 6 11.06 6.25 4.01
N ILE A 7 11.45 4.99 4.17
CA ILE A 7 11.10 3.92 3.24
C ILE A 7 9.58 3.73 3.16
N ILE A 8 8.90 3.74 4.29
CA ILE A 8 7.43 3.61 4.35
C ILE A 8 6.74 4.80 3.66
N ILE A 9 7.25 6.02 3.83
CA ILE A 9 6.72 7.21 3.14
C ILE A 9 6.89 7.06 1.62
N ILE A 10 8.05 6.62 1.15
CA ILE A 10 8.31 6.40 -0.28
C ILE A 10 7.36 5.33 -0.83
N LEU A 11 7.19 4.22 -0.11
CA LEU A 11 6.24 3.16 -0.49
C LEU A 11 4.80 3.67 -0.54
N ALA A 12 4.38 4.49 0.43
CA ALA A 12 3.06 5.10 0.44
C ALA A 12 2.85 6.00 -0.77
N LEU A 13 3.85 6.79 -1.16
CA LEU A 13 3.81 7.62 -2.37
C LEU A 13 3.69 6.76 -3.63
N VAL A 14 4.45 5.67 -3.73
CA VAL A 14 4.35 4.74 -4.86
C VAL A 14 2.95 4.13 -4.94
N ILE A 15 2.40 3.67 -3.82
CA ILE A 15 1.05 3.10 -3.74
C ILE A 15 -0.01 4.13 -4.15
N ALA A 16 0.19 5.41 -3.84
CA ALA A 16 -0.73 6.48 -4.21
C ALA A 16 -0.63 6.86 -5.68
N ILE A 17 0.58 6.95 -6.21
CA ILE A 17 0.84 7.50 -7.56
C ILE A 17 0.58 6.47 -8.66
N VAL A 18 1.02 5.23 -8.47
CA VAL A 18 0.92 4.19 -9.51
C VAL A 18 -0.52 3.97 -9.99
N PRO A 19 -1.52 3.78 -9.12
CA PRO A 19 -2.88 3.60 -9.58
C PRO A 19 -3.46 4.79 -10.34
N LEU A 20 -3.02 6.02 -10.04
CA LEU A 20 -3.49 7.22 -10.73
C LEU A 20 -3.11 7.24 -12.21
N PHE A 21 -1.99 6.62 -12.57
CA PHE A 21 -1.50 6.57 -13.96
C PHE A 21 -1.82 5.26 -14.68
N THR A 22 -2.06 4.18 -13.94
CA THR A 22 -2.32 2.85 -14.51
C THR A 22 -3.78 2.45 -14.48
N ASP A 23 -4.65 3.29 -13.93
CA ASP A 23 -6.09 3.05 -13.86
C ASP A 23 -6.70 2.97 -15.28
N CYS A 24 -7.61 2.01 -15.47
CA CYS A 24 -8.33 1.83 -16.73
C CYS A 24 -9.15 3.06 -17.12
N GLU A 25 -9.67 3.82 -16.16
CA GLU A 25 -10.41 5.06 -16.41
C GLU A 25 -9.51 6.14 -17.00
N SER A 26 -8.28 6.29 -16.50
CA SER A 26 -7.30 7.25 -17.05
C SER A 26 -6.90 6.93 -18.47
N GLN A 27 -7.06 5.67 -18.93
CA GLN A 27 -6.81 5.21 -20.29
C GLN A 27 -8.06 5.21 -21.18
N GLY A 28 -9.20 5.68 -20.67
CA GLY A 28 -10.47 5.70 -21.39
C GLY A 28 -11.12 4.33 -21.59
N LYS A 29 -10.65 3.30 -20.89
CA LYS A 29 -11.20 1.94 -20.93
C LYS A 29 -12.26 1.78 -19.82
N ALA A 30 -13.53 1.75 -20.20
CA ALA A 30 -14.64 1.52 -19.28
C ALA A 30 -15.58 0.47 -19.87
N ILE A 31 -16.31 -0.26 -19.00
CA ILE A 31 -17.32 -1.21 -19.41
C ILE A 31 -18.61 -0.44 -19.78
N THR A 32 -19.06 -0.57 -21.02
CA THR A 32 -20.31 0.03 -21.47
C THR A 32 -21.44 -0.97 -21.21
N LEU A 33 -22.44 -0.53 -20.43
CA LEU A 33 -23.67 -1.30 -20.22
C LEU A 33 -24.62 -1.18 -21.43
N ALA A 34 -25.56 -2.13 -21.52
CA ALA A 34 -26.58 -2.15 -22.58
C ALA A 34 -27.47 -0.90 -22.61
N ASN A 35 -27.59 -0.17 -21.50
CA ASN A 35 -28.35 1.08 -21.39
C ASN A 35 -27.51 2.35 -21.64
N GLY A 36 -26.29 2.22 -22.15
CA GLY A 36 -25.40 3.33 -22.49
C GLY A 36 -24.60 3.93 -21.33
N LYS A 37 -24.78 3.44 -20.10
CA LYS A 37 -23.99 3.86 -18.93
C LYS A 37 -22.65 3.14 -18.92
N THR A 38 -21.57 3.88 -18.63
CA THR A 38 -20.24 3.32 -18.43
C THR A 38 -19.99 3.07 -16.97
N ILE A 39 -19.51 1.85 -16.63
CA ILE A 39 -19.12 1.48 -15.26
C ILE A 39 -17.61 1.32 -15.24
N PRO A 40 -16.90 1.88 -14.23
CA PRO A 40 -15.47 1.66 -14.07
C PRO A 40 -15.16 0.20 -13.77
N MET A 41 -14.03 -0.29 -14.28
CA MET A 41 -13.57 -1.67 -14.07
C MET A 41 -13.07 -1.89 -12.65
N LYS A 42 -12.83 -3.15 -12.26
CA LYS A 42 -12.33 -3.52 -10.92
C LYS A 42 -11.06 -2.80 -10.53
N CYS A 43 -10.13 -2.59 -11.47
CA CYS A 43 -8.87 -1.88 -11.21
C CYS A 43 -9.07 -0.43 -10.75
N HIS A 44 -10.10 0.25 -11.21
CA HIS A 44 -10.45 1.58 -10.70
C HIS A 44 -10.74 1.56 -9.18
N TRP A 45 -11.53 0.59 -8.73
CA TRP A 45 -11.85 0.42 -7.31
C TRP A 45 -10.64 0.00 -6.49
N THR A 46 -9.79 -0.87 -7.04
CA THR A 46 -8.52 -1.26 -6.42
C THR A 46 -7.60 -0.06 -6.26
N GLY A 47 -7.48 0.77 -7.29
CA GLY A 47 -6.70 2.00 -7.24
C GLY A 47 -7.22 3.00 -6.21
N ARG A 48 -8.54 3.19 -6.12
CA ARG A 48 -9.17 4.04 -5.10
C ARG A 48 -8.94 3.52 -3.69
N ALA A 49 -9.07 2.22 -3.48
CA ALA A 49 -8.80 1.59 -2.19
C ALA A 49 -7.31 1.69 -1.82
N ALA A 50 -6.42 1.47 -2.77
CA ALA A 50 -4.96 1.63 -2.57
C ALA A 50 -4.61 3.07 -2.18
N LEU A 51 -5.21 4.07 -2.85
CA LEU A 51 -5.06 5.47 -2.50
C LEU A 51 -5.51 5.75 -1.06
N ALA A 52 -6.66 5.21 -0.66
CA ALA A 52 -7.16 5.34 0.70
C ALA A 52 -6.20 4.71 1.73
N MET A 53 -5.57 3.58 1.39
CA MET A 53 -4.58 2.92 2.26
C MET A 53 -3.23 3.64 2.29
N ALA A 54 -2.90 4.39 1.25
CA ALA A 54 -1.66 5.17 1.20
C ALA A 54 -1.63 6.28 2.26
N PHE A 55 -2.76 6.90 2.58
CA PHE A 55 -2.85 7.96 3.59
C PHE A 55 -2.42 7.48 4.99
N PRO A 56 -3.04 6.43 5.58
CA PRO A 56 -2.61 5.95 6.90
C PRO A 56 -1.17 5.43 6.87
N LEU A 57 -0.73 4.82 5.78
CA LEU A 57 0.64 4.34 5.66
C LEU A 57 1.65 5.49 5.63
N ALA A 58 1.35 6.57 4.91
CA ALA A 58 2.17 7.80 4.90
C ALA A 58 2.22 8.44 6.29
N THR A 59 1.10 8.49 7.00
CA THR A 59 1.02 9.01 8.37
C THR A 59 1.88 8.18 9.33
N VAL A 60 1.80 6.86 9.23
CA VAL A 60 2.64 5.94 10.01
C VAL A 60 4.12 6.20 9.74
N GLY A 61 4.52 6.30 8.48
CA GLY A 61 5.90 6.61 8.11
C GLY A 61 6.39 7.93 8.68
N LEU A 62 5.56 8.98 8.57
CA LEU A 62 5.87 10.31 9.11
C LEU A 62 6.02 10.28 10.64
N LEU A 63 5.09 9.63 11.33
CA LEU A 63 5.15 9.48 12.78
C LEU A 63 6.37 8.67 13.23
N MET A 64 6.78 7.65 12.47
CA MET A 64 8.01 6.89 12.76
C MET A 64 9.27 7.75 12.64
N VAL A 65 9.30 8.71 11.70
CA VAL A 65 10.43 9.64 11.56
C VAL A 65 10.50 10.64 12.72
N VAL A 66 9.35 11.16 13.14
CA VAL A 66 9.25 12.22 14.16
C VAL A 66 9.29 11.65 15.58
N SER A 67 8.64 10.52 15.83
CA SER A 67 8.51 9.93 17.16
C SER A 67 9.82 9.30 17.62
N ARG A 68 10.20 9.61 18.87
CA ARG A 68 11.38 9.02 19.53
C ARG A 68 10.99 7.99 20.61
N ARG A 69 9.69 7.87 20.93
CA ARG A 69 9.22 6.93 21.96
C ARG A 69 9.17 5.51 21.41
N LYS A 70 9.82 4.59 22.11
CA LYS A 70 9.90 3.15 21.72
C LYS A 70 8.52 2.49 21.62
N GLU A 71 7.62 2.79 22.56
CA GLU A 71 6.26 2.25 22.56
C GLU A 71 5.47 2.69 21.32
N THR A 72 5.57 3.97 20.97
CA THR A 72 4.94 4.53 19.77
C THR A 72 5.49 3.88 18.51
N GLN A 73 6.81 3.70 18.42
CA GLN A 73 7.45 3.05 17.29
C GLN A 73 7.02 1.59 17.14
N ARG A 74 6.84 0.89 18.25
CA ARG A 74 6.31 -0.48 18.24
C ARG A 74 4.88 -0.54 17.72
N ALA A 75 4.02 0.34 18.22
CA ALA A 75 2.63 0.43 17.75
C ALA A 75 2.56 0.77 16.26
N LEU A 76 3.36 1.75 15.80
CA LEU A 76 3.42 2.15 14.40
C LEU A 76 3.94 1.01 13.50
N SER A 77 4.90 0.23 13.98
CA SER A 77 5.40 -0.94 13.24
C SER A 77 4.31 -2.01 13.05
N ILE A 78 3.48 -2.24 14.06
CA ILE A 78 2.33 -3.16 13.96
C ILE A 78 1.33 -2.64 12.93
N VAL A 79 1.01 -1.35 12.96
CA VAL A 79 0.10 -0.73 11.97
C VAL A 79 0.67 -0.83 10.56
N ALA A 80 1.98 -0.65 10.39
CA ALA A 80 2.65 -0.82 9.10
C ALA A 80 2.54 -2.25 8.57
N VAL A 81 2.71 -3.26 9.43
CA VAL A 81 2.53 -4.67 9.07
C VAL A 81 1.11 -4.95 8.61
N VAL A 82 0.11 -4.52 9.38
CA VAL A 82 -1.31 -4.71 9.04
C VAL A 82 -1.64 -4.00 7.72
N SER A 83 -1.19 -2.77 7.55
CA SER A 83 -1.41 -2.00 6.32
C SER A 83 -0.75 -2.67 5.11
N GLY A 84 0.46 -3.20 5.27
CA GLY A 84 1.16 -3.95 4.22
C GLY A 84 0.39 -5.19 3.78
N ILE A 85 -0.15 -5.96 4.72
CA ILE A 85 -1.02 -7.11 4.44
C ILE A 85 -2.27 -6.67 3.68
N MET A 86 -2.92 -5.59 4.12
CA MET A 86 -4.13 -5.09 3.45
C MET A 86 -3.84 -4.66 2.01
N VAL A 87 -2.72 -3.99 1.77
CA VAL A 87 -2.30 -3.59 0.42
C VAL A 87 -2.09 -4.80 -0.49
N ILE A 88 -1.54 -5.90 0.02
CA ILE A 88 -1.39 -7.16 -0.73
C ILE A 88 -2.75 -7.79 -1.04
N LEU A 89 -3.67 -7.78 -0.08
CA LEU A 89 -4.99 -8.38 -0.22
C LEU A 89 -5.89 -7.63 -1.22
N LEU A 90 -5.69 -6.32 -1.38
CA LEU A 90 -6.50 -5.51 -2.30
C LEU A 90 -6.52 -6.06 -3.73
N PRO A 91 -5.35 -6.24 -4.41
CA PRO A 91 -5.35 -6.73 -5.78
C PRO A 91 -5.57 -8.24 -5.90
N THR A 92 -5.39 -9.00 -4.81
CA THR A 92 -5.45 -10.47 -4.87
C THR A 92 -6.81 -11.03 -4.46
N TYR A 93 -7.36 -10.59 -3.34
CA TYR A 93 -8.56 -11.18 -2.73
C TYR A 93 -9.75 -10.25 -2.63
N LEU A 94 -9.51 -8.98 -2.25
CA LEU A 94 -10.62 -8.07 -1.89
C LEU A 94 -11.35 -7.55 -3.13
N ILE A 95 -10.63 -7.05 -4.11
CA ILE A 95 -11.21 -6.44 -5.31
C ILE A 95 -10.70 -7.16 -6.56
N GLY A 96 -9.41 -7.45 -6.60
CA GLY A 96 -8.72 -8.04 -7.73
C GLY A 96 -8.33 -7.00 -8.78
N VAL A 97 -7.63 -7.47 -9.80
CA VAL A 97 -7.25 -6.70 -10.99
C VAL A 97 -8.00 -7.24 -12.21
N CYS A 98 -8.03 -6.46 -13.27
CA CYS A 98 -8.68 -6.86 -14.52
C CYS A 98 -8.04 -8.13 -15.09
N ALA A 99 -8.86 -9.04 -15.63
CA ALA A 99 -8.41 -10.32 -16.16
C ALA A 99 -7.65 -10.22 -17.50
N GLY A 100 -7.71 -9.06 -18.18
CA GLY A 100 -7.03 -8.85 -19.46
C GLY A 100 -5.51 -8.73 -19.29
N ALA A 101 -4.75 -9.66 -19.88
CA ALA A 101 -3.29 -9.67 -19.82
C ALA A 101 -2.64 -8.44 -20.47
N ASP A 102 -3.33 -7.79 -21.41
CA ASP A 102 -2.86 -6.61 -22.14
C ASP A 102 -3.14 -5.28 -21.41
N MET A 103 -3.82 -5.33 -20.26
CA MET A 103 -4.16 -4.14 -19.49
C MET A 103 -3.02 -3.74 -18.57
N LEU A 104 -2.70 -2.43 -18.52
CA LEU A 104 -1.65 -1.89 -17.66
C LEU A 104 -1.90 -2.18 -16.17
N CYS A 105 -3.14 -2.17 -15.73
CA CYS A 105 -3.48 -2.51 -14.35
C CYS A 105 -3.12 -3.97 -13.99
N HIS A 106 -3.22 -4.91 -14.93
CA HIS A 106 -2.80 -6.28 -14.71
C HIS A 106 -1.28 -6.44 -14.73
N MET A 107 -0.63 -5.76 -15.68
CA MET A 107 0.82 -5.87 -15.89
C MET A 107 1.65 -5.06 -14.88
N ILE A 108 1.17 -3.92 -14.44
CA ILE A 108 1.94 -2.96 -13.62
C ILE A 108 1.32 -2.77 -12.24
N GLU A 109 0.03 -2.43 -12.16
CA GLU A 109 -0.63 -2.09 -10.89
C GLU A 109 -0.63 -3.26 -9.90
N GLY A 110 -1.05 -4.46 -10.35
CA GLY A 110 -1.07 -5.65 -9.52
C GLY A 110 0.29 -6.00 -8.91
N PRO A 111 1.32 -6.27 -9.74
CA PRO A 111 2.65 -6.60 -9.24
C PRO A 111 3.27 -5.49 -8.38
N VAL A 112 3.09 -4.22 -8.74
CA VAL A 112 3.64 -3.09 -7.98
C VAL A 112 2.99 -2.96 -6.61
N LEU A 113 1.67 -3.11 -6.51
CA LEU A 113 0.97 -3.08 -5.24
C LEU A 113 1.37 -4.25 -4.32
N ILE A 114 1.51 -5.44 -4.89
CA ILE A 114 1.98 -6.62 -4.14
C ILE A 114 3.40 -6.39 -3.64
N LEU A 115 4.30 -5.94 -4.50
CA LEU A 115 5.70 -5.66 -4.15
C LEU A 115 5.79 -4.58 -3.07
N ALA A 116 5.07 -3.47 -3.23
CA ALA A 116 5.04 -2.39 -2.25
C ALA A 116 4.46 -2.85 -0.91
N GLY A 117 3.41 -3.66 -0.93
CA GLY A 117 2.82 -4.26 0.26
C GLY A 117 3.79 -5.19 1.00
N VAL A 118 4.52 -6.05 0.26
CA VAL A 118 5.55 -6.93 0.82
C VAL A 118 6.68 -6.12 1.44
N LEU A 119 7.15 -5.07 0.77
CA LEU A 119 8.20 -4.19 1.31
C LEU A 119 7.72 -3.43 2.55
N ALA A 120 6.49 -2.95 2.58
CA ALA A 120 5.89 -2.30 3.75
C ALA A 120 5.76 -3.27 4.93
N LEU A 121 5.34 -4.51 4.66
CA LEU A 121 5.27 -5.59 5.63
C LEU A 121 6.66 -5.89 6.21
N ALA A 122 7.66 -6.06 5.37
CA ALA A 122 9.05 -6.31 5.77
C ALA A 122 9.60 -5.16 6.62
N ALA A 123 9.39 -3.90 6.20
CA ALA A 123 9.80 -2.73 6.96
C ALA A 123 9.13 -2.67 8.34
N GLY A 124 7.84 -2.99 8.43
CA GLY A 124 7.11 -3.08 9.69
C GLY A 124 7.65 -4.16 10.61
N LEU A 125 7.95 -5.36 10.08
CA LEU A 125 8.54 -6.47 10.85
C LEU A 125 9.94 -6.13 11.35
N VAL A 126 10.77 -5.53 10.51
CA VAL A 126 12.12 -5.08 10.92
C VAL A 126 12.02 -4.03 12.02
N GLY A 127 11.12 -3.06 11.89
CA GLY A 127 10.85 -2.07 12.92
C GLY A 127 10.43 -2.68 14.24
N LEU A 128 9.54 -3.67 14.21
CA LEU A 128 9.09 -4.40 15.39
C LEU A 128 10.23 -5.18 16.05
N PHE A 129 11.06 -5.82 15.24
CA PHE A 129 12.22 -6.59 15.72
C PHE A 129 13.27 -5.69 16.37
N LEU A 130 13.57 -4.55 15.76
CA LEU A 130 14.52 -3.57 16.30
C LEU A 130 14.04 -2.99 17.64
N THR A 131 12.75 -2.67 17.76
CA THR A 131 12.19 -2.16 19.02
C THR A 131 12.25 -3.21 20.13
N ARG A 132 12.02 -4.48 19.83
CA ARG A 132 12.15 -5.58 20.80
C ARG A 132 13.60 -5.74 21.26
N ARG A 133 14.58 -5.69 20.37
CA ARG A 133 16.00 -5.78 20.72
C ARG A 133 16.43 -4.64 21.65
N LEU A 134 15.98 -3.41 21.34
CA LEU A 134 16.29 -2.24 22.18
C LEU A 134 15.66 -2.36 23.59
N ASP A 135 14.49 -2.98 23.72
CA ASP A 135 13.89 -3.25 25.03
C ASP A 135 14.70 -4.28 25.83
N GLN A 136 15.14 -5.34 25.18
CA GLN A 136 15.99 -6.36 25.82
C GLN A 136 17.33 -5.82 26.26
N SER A 137 17.93 -4.91 25.50
CA SER A 137 19.21 -4.29 25.90
C SER A 137 19.06 -3.24 26.98
N ALA A 138 17.87 -2.70 27.22
CA ALA A 138 17.58 -1.71 28.26
C ALA A 138 17.17 -2.35 29.60
N SER A 139 16.83 -3.63 29.61
CA SER A 139 16.56 -4.41 30.82
C SER A 139 17.80 -5.20 31.20
#